data_ee61dcfa6f3cb191ce487d0acf4df11f
#
_entry.id   ee61dcfa6f3cb191ce487d0acf4df11f
#
_cell.length_a   1.000
_cell.length_b   1.000
_cell.length_c   1.000
_cell.angle_alpha   90.00
_cell.angle_beta   90.00
_cell.angle_gamma   90.00
#
_symmetry.space_group_name_H-M   'P 1'
#
loop_
_entity.id
_entity.type
_entity.pdbx_description
1 polymer ?
#
loop_
_entity_poly.entity_id
_entity_poly.type
_entity_poly.pdbx_seq_one_letter_code
_entity_poly.pdbx_strand_id
1 'polypeptide(L)'
;MRHFTIAAMAAATLLAVPASAQDREGWPTSLTIGTASQGGTYFIYGTGLAGLITESLGVNASGEVTGGPVQNATLVETGDHQIGLVTMGPAYEAWVGESELAPGVEHKSLRALFPMYQTPFQAVALKSSGIESLADLEGKRVSVGPAGGTAATYWPRFFEINGITADISYSGANDAVSQVKDGLIDAFAFAAGVPIAAFAQIAAENPVNIFAFTGDEAAKILEARPELSAFDIPGGLYEGYPDPQGTVSLWNFAVAHQEMPESLAYEITKLVMENNDRMLAIHATAAETIAANTDKNSFLPYHPGAVRYYEEAGISIPDELKGQ
;
A
#
# COMPACT_ATOMS: atom_id res chain seq x y z
N MET A 1 -56.13 65.01 -1.49
CA MET A 1 -55.99 63.70 -0.79
C MET A 1 -54.74 63.06 -1.33
N ARG A 2 -53.65 63.03 -0.54
CA ARG A 2 -52.34 62.46 -0.93
C ARG A 2 -52.27 61.09 -0.27
N HIS A 3 -52.14 60.04 -1.07
CA HIS A 3 -51.91 58.68 -0.58
C HIS A 3 -50.42 58.42 -0.45
N PHE A 4 -49.97 58.21 0.77
CA PHE A 4 -48.64 57.71 1.08
C PHE A 4 -48.64 56.20 1.04
N THR A 5 -47.90 55.64 0.11
CA THR A 5 -47.67 54.19 0.04
C THR A 5 -46.34 53.86 0.78
N ILE A 6 -46.43 53.15 1.89
CA ILE A 6 -45.25 52.67 2.65
C ILE A 6 -44.82 51.37 2.02
N ALA A 7 -43.63 51.38 1.42
CA ALA A 7 -42.96 50.15 0.96
C ALA A 7 -42.21 49.50 2.14
N ALA A 8 -42.64 48.33 2.55
CA ALA A 8 -41.96 47.51 3.54
C ALA A 8 -40.78 46.77 2.88
N MET A 9 -39.57 47.12 3.25
CA MET A 9 -38.32 46.47 2.82
C MET A 9 -38.06 45.27 3.73
N ALA A 10 -38.30 44.07 3.23
CA ALA A 10 -37.97 42.83 3.94
C ALA A 10 -36.45 42.59 3.84
N ALA A 11 -35.74 42.78 4.94
CA ALA A 11 -34.32 42.42 5.04
C ALA A 11 -34.20 40.89 5.20
N ALA A 12 -33.79 40.20 4.14
CA ALA A 12 -33.40 38.80 4.21
C ALA A 12 -32.03 38.69 4.88
N THR A 13 -31.98 38.32 6.16
CA THR A 13 -30.77 37.93 6.87
C THR A 13 -30.30 36.58 6.33
N LEU A 14 -29.27 36.59 5.49
CA LEU A 14 -28.50 35.41 5.15
C LEU A 14 -27.78 34.92 6.43
N LEU A 15 -28.30 33.87 7.02
CA LEU A 15 -27.56 33.11 8.03
C LEU A 15 -26.38 32.46 7.32
N ALA A 16 -25.18 33.11 7.41
CA ALA A 16 -23.93 32.46 7.09
C ALA A 16 -23.73 31.33 8.11
N VAL A 17 -23.92 30.09 7.67
CA VAL A 17 -23.47 28.92 8.42
C VAL A 17 -21.96 29.07 8.56
N PRO A 18 -21.39 29.15 9.77
CA PRO A 18 -19.95 29.18 9.89
C PRO A 18 -19.40 27.89 9.27
N ALA A 19 -18.58 28.01 8.22
CA ALA A 19 -17.74 26.91 7.80
C ALA A 19 -16.95 26.51 9.04
N SER A 20 -17.12 25.29 9.52
CA SER A 20 -16.40 24.75 10.65
C SER A 20 -14.93 24.89 10.30
N ALA A 21 -14.21 25.82 10.93
CA ALA A 21 -12.78 25.93 10.76
C ALA A 21 -12.18 24.59 11.22
N GLN A 22 -11.50 23.90 10.31
CA GLN A 22 -10.80 22.65 10.67
C GLN A 22 -9.89 22.95 11.87
N ASP A 23 -10.02 22.14 12.91
CA ASP A 23 -9.08 22.19 14.03
C ASP A 23 -7.73 21.69 13.53
N ARG A 24 -6.77 22.61 13.40
CA ARG A 24 -5.41 22.35 12.92
C ARG A 24 -4.36 22.47 14.03
N GLU A 25 -4.80 22.43 15.27
CA GLU A 25 -3.87 22.48 16.39
C GLU A 25 -2.92 21.29 16.35
N GLY A 26 -1.63 21.56 16.44
CA GLY A 26 -0.57 20.56 16.39
C GLY A 26 -0.26 19.98 15.00
N TRP A 27 -0.92 20.41 13.94
CA TRP A 27 -0.60 19.89 12.60
C TRP A 27 0.84 20.25 12.21
N PRO A 28 1.60 19.29 11.66
CA PRO A 28 2.94 19.56 11.14
C PRO A 28 2.85 20.44 9.88
N THR A 29 3.90 21.20 9.60
CA THR A 29 3.99 22.00 8.37
C THR A 29 4.24 21.14 7.12
N SER A 30 4.79 19.94 7.31
CA SER A 30 5.07 18.97 6.24
C SER A 30 4.84 17.54 6.73
N LEU A 31 4.48 16.66 5.78
CA LEU A 31 4.30 15.23 5.99
C LEU A 31 5.22 14.46 5.04
N THR A 32 5.91 13.47 5.57
CA THR A 32 6.65 12.48 4.78
C THR A 32 5.88 11.17 4.78
N ILE A 33 5.65 10.61 3.58
CA ILE A 33 5.01 9.32 3.37
C ILE A 33 6.08 8.33 2.92
N GLY A 34 6.38 7.33 3.74
CA GLY A 34 7.26 6.22 3.37
C GLY A 34 6.60 5.36 2.30
N THR A 35 7.25 5.26 1.13
CA THR A 35 6.74 4.52 -0.03
C THR A 35 7.53 3.22 -0.24
N ALA A 36 8.16 3.04 -1.38
CA ALA A 36 9.11 1.99 -1.70
C ALA A 36 9.92 2.38 -2.94
N SER A 37 10.60 1.43 -3.55
CA SER A 37 11.38 1.65 -4.76
C SER A 37 10.51 2.13 -5.94
N GLN A 38 11.09 2.97 -6.79
CA GLN A 38 10.49 3.35 -8.07
C GLN A 38 10.24 2.10 -8.93
N GLY A 39 9.15 2.10 -9.70
CA GLY A 39 8.68 0.96 -10.47
C GLY A 39 7.72 0.04 -9.71
N GLY A 40 7.63 0.17 -8.38
CA GLY A 40 6.64 -0.49 -7.54
C GLY A 40 5.41 0.39 -7.28
N THR A 41 4.30 -0.23 -6.90
CA THR A 41 3.00 0.45 -6.73
C THR A 41 2.99 1.43 -5.54
N TYR A 42 3.69 1.13 -4.44
CA TYR A 42 3.78 2.05 -3.30
C TYR A 42 4.33 3.42 -3.68
N PHE A 43 5.31 3.47 -4.59
CA PHE A 43 5.88 4.75 -5.02
C PHE A 43 4.82 5.62 -5.74
N ILE A 44 4.09 5.03 -6.68
CA ILE A 44 3.04 5.74 -7.43
C ILE A 44 1.90 6.16 -6.50
N TYR A 45 1.39 5.20 -5.71
CA TYR A 45 0.28 5.41 -4.79
C TYR A 45 0.60 6.46 -3.71
N GLY A 46 1.75 6.32 -3.04
CA GLY A 46 2.16 7.23 -1.98
C GLY A 46 2.50 8.63 -2.47
N THR A 47 3.13 8.76 -3.65
CA THR A 47 3.38 10.09 -4.25
C THR A 47 2.07 10.77 -4.67
N GLY A 48 1.13 10.00 -5.24
CA GLY A 48 -0.20 10.52 -5.58
C GLY A 48 -1.01 10.91 -4.33
N LEU A 49 -0.97 10.09 -3.27
CA LEU A 49 -1.57 10.41 -1.97
C LEU A 49 -1.00 11.71 -1.38
N ALA A 50 0.33 11.88 -1.44
CA ALA A 50 0.98 13.11 -0.99
C ALA A 50 0.48 14.34 -1.75
N GLY A 51 0.32 14.24 -3.07
CA GLY A 51 -0.28 15.29 -3.90
C GLY A 51 -1.71 15.60 -3.47
N LEU A 52 -2.52 14.57 -3.24
CA LEU A 52 -3.92 14.70 -2.80
C LEU A 52 -4.02 15.40 -1.44
N ILE A 53 -3.17 15.03 -0.46
CA ILE A 53 -3.10 15.68 0.87
C ILE A 53 -2.70 17.14 0.72
N THR A 54 -1.67 17.44 -0.06
CA THR A 54 -1.19 18.80 -0.25
C THR A 54 -2.27 19.69 -0.85
N GLU A 55 -2.93 19.23 -1.89
CA GLU A 55 -3.96 20.00 -2.59
C GLU A 55 -5.21 20.22 -1.70
N SER A 56 -5.65 19.18 -0.99
CA SER A 56 -6.93 19.21 -0.28
C SER A 56 -6.82 19.73 1.15
N LEU A 57 -5.75 19.41 1.86
CA LEU A 57 -5.58 19.81 3.26
C LEU A 57 -4.59 20.97 3.44
N GLY A 58 -3.83 21.34 2.40
CA GLY A 58 -2.87 22.44 2.47
C GLY A 58 -1.67 22.16 3.38
N VAL A 59 -1.39 20.88 3.70
CA VAL A 59 -0.17 20.42 4.37
C VAL A 59 0.80 19.95 3.30
N ASN A 60 2.04 20.44 3.30
CA ASN A 60 3.02 20.04 2.31
C ASN A 60 3.44 18.58 2.51
N ALA A 61 2.90 17.67 1.70
CA ALA A 61 3.19 16.24 1.78
C ALA A 61 4.09 15.77 0.63
N SER A 62 4.97 14.81 0.90
CA SER A 62 5.86 14.21 -0.09
C SER A 62 5.99 12.69 0.12
N GLY A 63 6.09 11.94 -0.99
CA GLY A 63 6.43 10.52 -0.96
C GLY A 63 7.94 10.34 -0.97
N GLU A 64 8.49 9.58 -0.02
CA GLU A 64 9.90 9.24 0.06
C GLU A 64 10.15 7.80 -0.39
N VAL A 65 11.19 7.61 -1.22
CA VAL A 65 11.66 6.29 -1.62
C VAL A 65 12.33 5.61 -0.42
N THR A 66 11.85 4.43 -0.08
CA THR A 66 12.38 3.61 1.03
C THR A 66 12.67 2.20 0.55
N GLY A 67 13.17 1.35 1.44
CA GLY A 67 13.29 -0.09 1.21
C GLY A 67 11.95 -0.82 1.17
N GLY A 68 10.84 -0.18 1.56
CA GLY A 68 9.51 -0.76 1.54
C GLY A 68 8.87 -0.92 2.93
N PRO A 69 7.82 -1.76 3.06
CA PRO A 69 6.95 -1.79 4.24
C PRO A 69 7.63 -2.10 5.56
N VAL A 70 8.68 -2.93 5.58
CA VAL A 70 9.44 -3.23 6.80
C VAL A 70 10.13 -1.96 7.31
N GLN A 71 10.80 -1.24 6.40
CA GLN A 71 11.46 0.03 6.75
C GLN A 71 10.43 1.10 7.10
N ASN A 72 9.31 1.18 6.37
CA ASN A 72 8.25 2.16 6.63
C ASN A 72 7.66 2.02 8.04
N ALA A 73 7.43 0.78 8.50
CA ALA A 73 6.97 0.53 9.86
C ALA A 73 7.96 1.10 10.90
N THR A 74 9.26 0.90 10.70
CA THR A 74 10.30 1.42 11.60
C THR A 74 10.37 2.95 11.55
N LEU A 75 10.32 3.56 10.36
CA LEU A 75 10.39 5.01 10.21
C LEU A 75 9.17 5.72 10.83
N VAL A 76 8.00 5.09 10.81
CA VAL A 76 6.82 5.61 11.52
C VAL A 76 6.97 5.41 13.02
N GLU A 77 7.42 4.24 13.49
CA GLU A 77 7.65 3.96 14.93
C GLU A 77 8.60 4.97 15.56
N THR A 78 9.65 5.38 14.84
CA THR A 78 10.64 6.35 15.32
C THR A 78 10.21 7.82 15.14
N GLY A 79 9.08 8.06 14.44
CA GLY A 79 8.60 9.41 14.14
C GLY A 79 9.33 10.12 12.99
N ASP A 80 10.26 9.43 12.31
CA ASP A 80 10.98 9.99 11.16
C ASP A 80 10.04 10.23 9.96
N HIS A 81 9.03 9.36 9.79
CA HIS A 81 7.94 9.55 8.83
C HIS A 81 6.59 9.67 9.55
N GLN A 82 5.72 10.54 9.04
CA GLN A 82 4.38 10.72 9.60
C GLN A 82 3.40 9.65 9.13
N ILE A 83 3.60 9.15 7.91
CA ILE A 83 2.78 8.09 7.31
C ILE A 83 3.71 7.04 6.70
N GLY A 84 3.35 5.77 6.86
CA GLY A 84 4.01 4.63 6.21
C GLY A 84 2.99 3.80 5.42
N LEU A 85 3.39 3.33 4.24
CA LEU A 85 2.63 2.32 3.53
C LEU A 85 3.19 0.95 3.91
N VAL A 86 2.35 0.10 4.51
CA VAL A 86 2.79 -1.20 5.06
C VAL A 86 1.95 -2.34 4.51
N THR A 87 2.58 -3.50 4.34
CA THR A 87 1.90 -4.77 4.09
C THR A 87 1.69 -5.47 5.43
N MET A 88 0.53 -6.04 5.66
CA MET A 88 0.11 -6.50 6.99
C MET A 88 0.97 -7.62 7.57
N GLY A 89 1.57 -8.50 6.75
CA GLY A 89 2.53 -9.49 7.25
C GLY A 89 3.78 -8.86 7.86
N PRO A 90 4.58 -8.07 7.11
CA PRO A 90 5.70 -7.31 7.66
C PRO A 90 5.33 -6.37 8.80
N ALA A 91 4.15 -5.74 8.75
CA ALA A 91 3.66 -4.91 9.85
C ALA A 91 3.40 -5.72 11.13
N TYR A 92 2.88 -6.95 11.01
CA TYR A 92 2.70 -7.85 12.14
C TYR A 92 4.04 -8.27 12.76
N GLU A 93 5.02 -8.66 11.93
CA GLU A 93 6.37 -9.00 12.40
C GLU A 93 7.01 -7.80 13.14
N ALA A 94 6.84 -6.58 12.64
CA ALA A 94 7.28 -5.37 13.34
C ALA A 94 6.52 -5.16 14.67
N TRP A 95 5.21 -5.36 14.66
CA TRP A 95 4.35 -5.22 15.85
C TRP A 95 4.75 -6.15 16.99
N VAL A 96 5.16 -7.39 16.68
CA VAL A 96 5.55 -8.40 17.69
C VAL A 96 7.06 -8.48 17.93
N GLY A 97 7.87 -7.62 17.27
CA GLY A 97 9.33 -7.57 17.45
C GLY A 97 10.08 -8.66 16.68
N GLU A 98 9.46 -9.23 15.65
CA GLU A 98 10.06 -10.27 14.80
C GLU A 98 10.58 -9.71 13.46
N SER A 99 10.54 -8.38 13.27
CA SER A 99 11.06 -7.73 12.06
C SER A 99 12.56 -7.99 11.88
N GLU A 100 12.96 -8.43 10.69
CA GLU A 100 14.37 -8.68 10.36
C GLU A 100 15.25 -7.41 10.43
N LEU A 101 14.67 -6.24 10.16
CA LEU A 101 15.39 -4.95 10.25
C LEU A 101 15.57 -4.45 11.68
N ALA A 102 14.73 -4.90 12.63
CA ALA A 102 14.75 -4.47 14.03
C ALA A 102 14.41 -5.65 14.96
N PRO A 103 15.25 -6.72 15.01
CA PRO A 103 14.95 -7.91 15.81
C PRO A 103 14.81 -7.58 17.29
N GLY A 104 13.73 -8.05 17.92
CA GLY A 104 13.43 -7.83 19.34
C GLY A 104 12.84 -6.45 19.66
N VAL A 105 12.59 -5.59 18.67
CA VAL A 105 11.99 -4.27 18.85
C VAL A 105 10.54 -4.31 18.42
N GLU A 106 9.61 -4.22 19.37
CA GLU A 106 8.19 -4.12 19.08
C GLU A 106 7.81 -2.69 18.64
N HIS A 107 7.05 -2.59 17.55
CA HIS A 107 6.59 -1.32 16.97
C HIS A 107 5.15 -1.04 17.44
N LYS A 108 4.98 -0.60 18.69
CA LYS A 108 3.66 -0.41 19.33
C LYS A 108 3.05 0.98 19.13
N SER A 109 3.79 1.91 18.54
CA SER A 109 3.28 3.26 18.23
C SER A 109 2.52 3.32 16.89
N LEU A 110 2.55 2.24 16.10
CA LEU A 110 1.85 2.19 14.81
C LEU A 110 0.33 2.21 15.01
N ARG A 111 -0.36 3.00 14.19
CA ARG A 111 -1.83 3.07 14.11
C ARG A 111 -2.29 3.03 12.66
N ALA A 112 -3.27 2.17 12.36
CA ALA A 112 -3.87 2.13 11.04
C ALA A 112 -4.69 3.39 10.76
N LEU A 113 -4.58 3.92 9.54
CA LEU A 113 -5.44 4.99 9.04
C LEU A 113 -6.54 4.41 8.14
N PHE A 114 -6.15 3.74 7.07
CA PHE A 114 -7.10 3.20 6.11
C PHE A 114 -6.54 1.99 5.35
N PRO A 115 -7.43 1.09 4.88
CA PRO A 115 -7.07 0.00 3.99
C PRO A 115 -6.70 0.55 2.62
N MET A 116 -5.70 -0.05 2.00
CA MET A 116 -5.25 0.33 0.66
C MET A 116 -5.75 -0.68 -0.38
N TYR A 117 -4.99 -1.73 -0.62
CA TYR A 117 -5.25 -2.75 -1.63
C TYR A 117 -4.46 -4.02 -1.31
N GLN A 118 -4.70 -5.09 -2.04
CA GLN A 118 -3.94 -6.34 -1.94
C GLN A 118 -2.63 -6.28 -2.74
N THR A 119 -1.59 -6.89 -2.19
CA THR A 119 -0.28 -7.07 -2.82
C THR A 119 -0.12 -8.53 -3.25
N PRO A 120 -0.45 -8.88 -4.50
CA PRO A 120 -0.16 -10.19 -5.07
C PRO A 120 1.33 -10.36 -5.38
N PHE A 121 1.76 -11.62 -5.45
CA PHE A 121 3.12 -12.02 -5.79
C PHE A 121 3.18 -12.50 -7.24
N GLN A 122 4.14 -11.98 -8.01
CA GLN A 122 4.41 -12.34 -9.40
C GLN A 122 5.91 -12.34 -9.66
N ALA A 123 6.34 -13.06 -10.70
CA ALA A 123 7.69 -13.02 -11.22
C ALA A 123 7.71 -12.68 -12.71
N VAL A 124 8.82 -12.09 -13.17
CA VAL A 124 9.07 -11.81 -14.59
C VAL A 124 10.47 -12.27 -14.97
N ALA A 125 10.58 -12.87 -16.14
CA ALA A 125 11.84 -13.26 -16.78
C ALA A 125 11.78 -12.99 -18.28
N LEU A 126 12.93 -12.86 -18.95
CA LEU A 126 12.93 -12.79 -20.42
C LEU A 126 12.43 -14.12 -20.99
N LYS A 127 11.62 -14.07 -22.03
CA LYS A 127 11.11 -15.27 -22.71
C LYS A 127 12.24 -16.15 -23.26
N SER A 128 13.36 -15.52 -23.66
CA SER A 128 14.55 -16.22 -24.13
C SER A 128 15.27 -17.05 -23.04
N SER A 129 15.01 -16.82 -21.76
CA SER A 129 15.59 -17.60 -20.67
C SER A 129 14.92 -18.96 -20.49
N GLY A 130 13.69 -19.13 -21.01
CA GLY A 130 12.88 -20.33 -20.80
C GLY A 130 12.30 -20.48 -19.40
N ILE A 131 12.40 -19.44 -18.54
CA ILE A 131 11.83 -19.43 -17.19
C ILE A 131 10.35 -19.02 -17.30
N GLU A 132 9.42 -19.92 -16.90
CA GLU A 132 7.98 -19.72 -17.03
C GLU A 132 7.21 -20.06 -15.75
N SER A 133 7.88 -20.62 -14.74
CA SER A 133 7.26 -21.11 -13.51
C SER A 133 8.18 -20.93 -12.31
N LEU A 134 7.62 -21.13 -11.10
CA LEU A 134 8.38 -21.15 -9.86
C LEU A 134 9.49 -22.22 -9.89
N ALA A 135 9.19 -23.42 -10.42
CA ALA A 135 10.15 -24.51 -10.49
C ALA A 135 11.38 -24.19 -11.35
N ASP A 136 11.24 -23.35 -12.38
CA ASP A 136 12.33 -22.95 -13.26
C ASP A 136 13.32 -21.98 -12.57
N LEU A 137 12.98 -21.47 -11.39
CA LEU A 137 13.85 -20.61 -10.59
C LEU A 137 14.92 -21.39 -9.79
N GLU A 138 14.86 -22.75 -9.79
CA GLU A 138 15.91 -23.58 -9.15
C GLU A 138 17.29 -23.26 -9.72
N GLY A 139 18.24 -22.89 -8.83
CA GLY A 139 19.61 -22.51 -9.18
C GLY A 139 19.77 -21.20 -9.97
N LYS A 140 18.71 -20.38 -10.09
CA LYS A 140 18.74 -19.11 -10.83
C LYS A 140 19.09 -17.93 -9.94
N ARG A 141 19.62 -16.88 -10.57
CA ARG A 141 19.86 -15.58 -9.93
C ARG A 141 18.54 -14.79 -9.96
N VAL A 142 17.96 -14.56 -8.79
CA VAL A 142 16.64 -13.95 -8.65
C VAL A 142 16.72 -12.71 -7.75
N SER A 143 16.34 -11.54 -8.26
CA SER A 143 16.07 -10.41 -7.38
C SER A 143 14.68 -10.55 -6.76
N VAL A 144 14.60 -10.28 -5.46
CA VAL A 144 13.32 -10.28 -4.72
C VAL A 144 12.94 -8.88 -4.24
N GLY A 145 13.33 -7.86 -5.00
CA GLY A 145 13.07 -6.46 -4.64
C GLY A 145 14.04 -5.92 -3.58
N PRO A 146 13.77 -4.74 -3.00
CA PRO A 146 14.61 -4.16 -1.97
C PRO A 146 14.48 -4.94 -0.64
N ALA A 147 15.57 -5.00 0.15
CA ALA A 147 15.65 -5.80 1.38
C ALA A 147 14.56 -5.50 2.41
N GLY A 148 14.04 -4.27 2.47
CA GLY A 148 12.91 -3.90 3.35
C GLY A 148 11.53 -4.11 2.74
N GLY A 149 11.43 -4.83 1.62
CA GLY A 149 10.20 -5.05 0.86
C GLY A 149 9.47 -6.34 1.24
N THR A 150 8.16 -6.39 0.99
CA THR A 150 7.33 -7.59 1.17
C THR A 150 7.88 -8.78 0.39
N ALA A 151 8.33 -8.55 -0.84
CA ALA A 151 8.91 -9.59 -1.68
C ALA A 151 10.16 -10.20 -1.07
N ALA A 152 11.05 -9.36 -0.51
CA ALA A 152 12.26 -9.81 0.16
C ALA A 152 11.97 -10.69 1.39
N THR A 153 10.90 -10.38 2.11
CA THR A 153 10.44 -11.15 3.27
C THR A 153 9.84 -12.50 2.87
N TYR A 154 9.04 -12.54 1.80
CA TYR A 154 8.20 -13.72 1.51
C TYR A 154 8.74 -14.64 0.42
N TRP A 155 9.40 -14.16 -0.64
CA TRP A 155 9.91 -15.05 -1.69
C TRP A 155 10.90 -16.09 -1.20
N PRO A 156 11.86 -15.79 -0.28
CA PRO A 156 12.72 -16.83 0.29
C PRO A 156 11.94 -17.93 1.01
N ARG A 157 10.88 -17.57 1.73
CA ARG A 157 9.98 -18.50 2.42
C ARG A 157 9.18 -19.35 1.42
N PHE A 158 8.73 -18.77 0.30
CA PHE A 158 8.03 -19.51 -0.76
C PHE A 158 8.96 -20.50 -1.48
N PHE A 159 10.20 -20.13 -1.68
CA PHE A 159 11.23 -21.04 -2.20
C PHE A 159 11.43 -22.21 -1.25
N GLU A 160 11.62 -21.98 0.04
CA GLU A 160 11.75 -23.02 1.05
C GLU A 160 10.53 -23.96 1.08
N ILE A 161 9.31 -23.43 1.13
CA ILE A 161 8.05 -24.20 1.14
C ILE A 161 7.94 -25.11 -0.08
N ASN A 162 8.42 -24.66 -1.24
CA ASN A 162 8.34 -25.43 -2.50
C ASN A 162 9.63 -26.18 -2.85
N GLY A 163 10.64 -26.17 -1.97
CA GLY A 163 11.89 -26.90 -2.16
C GLY A 163 12.78 -26.32 -3.27
N ILE A 164 12.72 -25.01 -3.51
CA ILE A 164 13.50 -24.27 -4.51
C ILE A 164 14.71 -23.61 -3.83
N THR A 165 15.85 -23.70 -4.48
CA THR A 165 17.07 -22.99 -4.07
C THR A 165 17.44 -21.98 -5.16
N ALA A 166 17.33 -20.69 -4.88
CA ALA A 166 17.72 -19.62 -5.80
C ALA A 166 18.87 -18.79 -5.23
N ASP A 167 19.67 -18.19 -6.11
CA ASP A 167 20.68 -17.19 -5.74
C ASP A 167 19.99 -15.81 -5.63
N ILE A 168 19.66 -15.43 -4.39
CA ILE A 168 18.81 -14.28 -4.09
C ILE A 168 19.64 -13.00 -4.02
N SER A 169 19.16 -11.97 -4.70
CA SER A 169 19.67 -10.61 -4.64
C SER A 169 18.59 -9.59 -4.33
N TYR A 170 18.97 -8.39 -3.91
CA TYR A 170 18.08 -7.32 -3.51
C TYR A 170 18.37 -6.07 -4.34
N SER A 171 17.33 -5.53 -4.99
CA SER A 171 17.42 -4.27 -5.76
C SER A 171 16.06 -3.60 -5.89
N GLY A 172 16.05 -2.31 -6.19
CA GLY A 172 14.80 -1.60 -6.51
C GLY A 172 14.13 -2.15 -7.76
N ALA A 173 12.81 -1.97 -7.90
CA ALA A 173 12.05 -2.62 -8.97
C ALA A 173 12.55 -2.23 -10.38
N ASN A 174 12.85 -0.95 -10.63
CA ASN A 174 13.40 -0.50 -11.92
C ASN A 174 14.81 -1.05 -12.18
N ASP A 175 15.64 -1.12 -11.13
CA ASP A 175 16.99 -1.68 -11.25
C ASP A 175 16.92 -3.18 -11.51
N ALA A 176 16.02 -3.92 -10.85
CA ALA A 176 15.82 -5.35 -11.07
C ALA A 176 15.44 -5.66 -12.52
N VAL A 177 14.47 -4.94 -13.11
CA VAL A 177 14.11 -5.18 -14.52
C VAL A 177 15.24 -4.79 -15.47
N SER A 178 16.05 -3.78 -15.15
CA SER A 178 17.25 -3.45 -15.93
C SER A 178 18.27 -4.59 -15.86
N GLN A 179 18.49 -5.15 -14.68
CA GLN A 179 19.40 -6.31 -14.47
C GLN A 179 18.91 -7.57 -15.20
N VAL A 180 17.58 -7.81 -15.27
CA VAL A 180 17.01 -8.90 -16.08
C VAL A 180 17.30 -8.67 -17.57
N LYS A 181 17.09 -7.45 -18.08
CA LYS A 181 17.39 -7.09 -19.48
C LYS A 181 18.87 -7.28 -19.83
N ASP A 182 19.74 -6.93 -18.91
CA ASP A 182 21.20 -7.00 -19.10
C ASP A 182 21.76 -8.42 -18.84
N GLY A 183 20.93 -9.38 -18.40
CA GLY A 183 21.33 -10.74 -18.07
C GLY A 183 22.18 -10.85 -16.81
N LEU A 184 22.16 -9.85 -15.94
CA LEU A 184 22.87 -9.86 -14.65
C LEU A 184 22.13 -10.74 -13.63
N ILE A 185 20.79 -10.80 -13.71
CA ILE A 185 19.92 -11.74 -13.02
C ILE A 185 19.02 -12.44 -14.03
N ASP A 186 18.48 -13.60 -13.65
CA ASP A 186 17.70 -14.46 -14.54
C ASP A 186 16.20 -14.16 -14.44
N ALA A 187 15.73 -13.72 -13.25
CA ALA A 187 14.34 -13.35 -12.99
C ALA A 187 14.23 -12.27 -11.91
N PHE A 188 13.09 -11.59 -11.93
CA PHE A 188 12.69 -10.68 -10.87
C PHE A 188 11.36 -11.15 -10.27
N ALA A 189 11.40 -11.60 -9.03
CA ALA A 189 10.27 -12.06 -8.25
C ALA A 189 9.83 -10.95 -7.28
N PHE A 190 8.59 -10.45 -7.43
CA PHE A 190 8.18 -9.24 -6.73
C PHE A 190 6.79 -9.40 -6.07
N ALA A 191 6.40 -8.39 -5.29
CA ALA A 191 5.11 -8.27 -4.64
C ALA A 191 4.70 -6.80 -4.65
N ALA A 192 3.62 -6.48 -5.35
CA ALA A 192 3.08 -5.13 -5.44
C ALA A 192 1.65 -5.16 -5.97
N GLY A 193 0.90 -4.08 -5.79
CA GLY A 193 -0.39 -3.90 -6.45
C GLY A 193 -0.24 -3.92 -7.97
N VAL A 194 -1.20 -4.53 -8.66
CA VAL A 194 -1.14 -4.75 -10.11
C VAL A 194 -1.97 -3.71 -10.89
N PRO A 195 -1.56 -3.32 -12.11
CA PRO A 195 -0.36 -3.75 -12.81
C PRO A 195 0.92 -3.18 -12.20
N ILE A 196 1.98 -3.98 -12.10
CA ILE A 196 3.29 -3.54 -11.62
C ILE A 196 3.97 -2.74 -12.72
N ALA A 197 4.29 -1.47 -12.47
CA ALA A 197 4.83 -0.57 -13.49
C ALA A 197 6.14 -1.09 -14.12
N ALA A 198 7.06 -1.61 -13.30
CA ALA A 198 8.32 -2.19 -13.78
C ALA A 198 8.08 -3.42 -14.69
N PHE A 199 7.06 -4.25 -14.38
CA PHE A 199 6.71 -5.40 -15.23
C PHE A 199 6.08 -4.96 -16.56
N ALA A 200 5.19 -3.97 -16.51
CA ALA A 200 4.60 -3.38 -17.72
C ALA A 200 5.69 -2.76 -18.62
N GLN A 201 6.67 -2.08 -18.02
CA GLN A 201 7.79 -1.49 -18.77
C GLN A 201 8.62 -2.57 -19.49
N ILE A 202 9.09 -3.60 -18.78
CA ILE A 202 9.93 -4.63 -19.43
C ILE A 202 9.13 -5.40 -20.47
N ALA A 203 7.83 -5.65 -20.26
CA ALA A 203 6.95 -6.33 -21.22
C ALA A 203 6.74 -5.52 -22.51
N ALA A 204 6.68 -4.18 -22.41
CA ALA A 204 6.58 -3.31 -23.56
C ALA A 204 7.87 -3.27 -24.41
N GLU A 205 9.02 -3.52 -23.78
CA GLU A 205 10.33 -3.42 -24.45
C GLU A 205 10.86 -4.78 -24.92
N ASN A 206 10.45 -5.88 -24.28
CA ASN A 206 11.02 -7.22 -24.50
C ASN A 206 9.94 -8.30 -24.40
N PRO A 207 10.08 -9.41 -25.17
CA PRO A 207 9.29 -10.61 -24.91
C PRO A 207 9.66 -11.18 -23.52
N VAL A 208 8.68 -11.25 -22.63
CA VAL A 208 8.83 -11.75 -21.27
C VAL A 208 7.87 -12.88 -20.96
N ASN A 209 8.15 -13.66 -19.92
CA ASN A 209 7.23 -14.49 -19.19
C ASN A 209 6.93 -13.81 -17.86
N ILE A 210 5.65 -13.50 -17.62
CA ILE A 210 5.12 -13.05 -16.33
C ILE A 210 4.30 -14.21 -15.78
N PHE A 211 4.65 -14.67 -14.58
CA PHE A 211 4.04 -15.85 -13.97
C PHE A 211 3.84 -15.65 -12.47
N ALA A 212 2.95 -16.46 -11.92
CA ALA A 212 2.69 -16.56 -10.49
C ALA A 212 2.79 -18.04 -10.07
N PHE A 213 1.97 -18.49 -9.14
CA PHE A 213 2.01 -19.85 -8.63
C PHE A 213 1.02 -20.76 -9.36
N THR A 214 1.36 -22.03 -9.48
CA THR A 214 0.37 -23.08 -9.79
C THR A 214 -0.58 -23.26 -8.60
N GLY A 215 -1.74 -23.90 -8.83
CA GLY A 215 -2.71 -24.17 -7.76
C GLY A 215 -2.12 -24.93 -6.58
N ASP A 216 -1.26 -25.93 -6.86
CA ASP A 216 -0.61 -26.76 -5.83
C ASP A 216 0.45 -25.97 -5.04
N GLU A 217 1.21 -25.10 -5.70
CA GLU A 217 2.19 -24.23 -5.06
C GLU A 217 1.50 -23.20 -4.16
N ALA A 218 0.45 -22.54 -4.66
CA ALA A 218 -0.35 -21.60 -3.88
C ALA A 218 -1.00 -22.27 -2.66
N ALA A 219 -1.52 -23.49 -2.83
CA ALA A 219 -2.14 -24.26 -1.73
C ALA A 219 -1.12 -24.56 -0.61
N LYS A 220 0.09 -25.01 -0.95
CA LYS A 220 1.17 -25.23 0.03
C LYS A 220 1.55 -23.96 0.77
N ILE A 221 1.65 -22.83 0.03
CA ILE A 221 1.98 -21.53 0.61
C ILE A 221 0.88 -21.10 1.59
N LEU A 222 -0.40 -21.19 1.22
CA LEU A 222 -1.53 -20.81 2.06
C LEU A 222 -1.66 -21.69 3.31
N GLU A 223 -1.34 -22.99 3.21
CA GLU A 223 -1.31 -23.89 4.37
C GLU A 223 -0.20 -23.50 5.36
N ALA A 224 0.98 -23.15 4.85
CA ALA A 224 2.15 -22.78 5.66
C ALA A 224 2.11 -21.33 6.18
N ARG A 225 1.32 -20.46 5.55
CA ARG A 225 1.27 -19.00 5.81
C ARG A 225 -0.18 -18.52 5.87
N PRO A 226 -0.86 -18.70 7.01
CA PRO A 226 -2.29 -18.38 7.17
C PRO A 226 -2.61 -16.88 7.10
N GLU A 227 -1.60 -16.01 7.21
CA GLU A 227 -1.75 -14.57 7.02
C GLU A 227 -1.96 -14.15 5.56
N LEU A 228 -1.66 -15.05 4.61
CA LEU A 228 -1.88 -14.84 3.18
C LEU A 228 -3.31 -15.23 2.79
N SER A 229 -3.77 -14.66 1.70
CA SER A 229 -5.03 -15.03 1.04
C SER A 229 -4.81 -15.38 -0.43
N ALA A 230 -5.65 -16.26 -0.98
CA ALA A 230 -5.69 -16.49 -2.40
C ALA A 230 -6.11 -15.23 -3.14
N PHE A 231 -5.51 -15.00 -4.31
CA PHE A 231 -5.81 -13.85 -5.15
C PHE A 231 -5.73 -14.25 -6.63
N ASP A 232 -6.66 -13.76 -7.43
CA ASP A 232 -6.62 -13.92 -8.88
C ASP A 232 -6.22 -12.57 -9.50
N ILE A 233 -5.04 -12.52 -10.10
CA ILE A 233 -4.60 -11.38 -10.87
C ILE A 233 -5.45 -11.31 -12.13
N PRO A 234 -6.19 -10.21 -12.38
CA PRO A 234 -7.04 -10.12 -13.55
C PRO A 234 -6.26 -10.25 -14.86
N GLY A 235 -6.84 -10.95 -15.82
CA GLY A 235 -6.29 -11.01 -17.16
C GLY A 235 -6.33 -9.65 -17.88
N GLY A 236 -5.44 -9.46 -18.85
CA GLY A 236 -5.38 -8.24 -19.67
C GLY A 236 -4.63 -7.07 -19.04
N LEU A 237 -4.04 -7.22 -17.84
CA LEU A 237 -3.23 -6.18 -17.21
C LEU A 237 -1.87 -5.95 -17.89
N TYR A 238 -1.35 -7.00 -18.51
CA TYR A 238 -0.09 -6.95 -19.28
C TYR A 238 -0.36 -7.43 -20.71
N GLU A 239 0.30 -6.83 -21.67
CA GLU A 239 0.18 -7.23 -23.07
C GLU A 239 0.62 -8.69 -23.25
N GLY A 240 -0.20 -9.48 -23.92
CA GLY A 240 0.04 -10.92 -24.13
C GLY A 240 -0.44 -11.85 -23.02
N TYR A 241 -1.06 -11.32 -21.94
CA TYR A 241 -1.58 -12.08 -20.81
C TYR A 241 -3.09 -11.88 -20.65
N PRO A 242 -3.93 -12.46 -21.51
CA PRO A 242 -5.38 -12.25 -21.48
C PRO A 242 -6.09 -12.98 -20.36
N ASP A 243 -5.49 -14.06 -19.82
CA ASP A 243 -6.10 -14.92 -18.81
C ASP A 243 -5.72 -14.51 -17.38
N PRO A 244 -6.61 -14.71 -16.40
CA PRO A 244 -6.28 -14.52 -14.98
C PRO A 244 -5.16 -15.46 -14.53
N GLN A 245 -4.38 -15.02 -13.54
CA GLN A 245 -3.33 -15.84 -12.91
C GLN A 245 -3.60 -15.95 -11.41
N GLY A 246 -3.75 -17.18 -10.92
CA GLY A 246 -3.86 -17.45 -9.48
C GLY A 246 -2.54 -17.17 -8.76
N THR A 247 -2.62 -16.55 -7.59
CA THR A 247 -1.48 -16.25 -6.72
C THR A 247 -1.93 -16.17 -5.26
N VAL A 248 -1.00 -15.75 -4.41
CA VAL A 248 -1.28 -15.37 -3.02
C VAL A 248 -1.05 -13.88 -2.82
N SER A 249 -1.70 -13.29 -1.81
CA SER A 249 -1.62 -11.85 -1.55
C SER A 249 -1.67 -11.53 -0.06
N LEU A 250 -1.26 -10.30 0.24
CA LEU A 250 -1.40 -9.64 1.54
C LEU A 250 -2.11 -8.30 1.40
N TRP A 251 -2.89 -7.91 2.39
CA TRP A 251 -3.45 -6.57 2.46
C TRP A 251 -2.40 -5.53 2.84
N ASN A 252 -2.60 -4.31 2.33
CA ASN A 252 -1.81 -3.13 2.68
C ASN A 252 -2.67 -2.12 3.41
N PHE A 253 -2.04 -1.41 4.34
CA PHE A 253 -2.63 -0.30 5.06
C PHE A 253 -1.70 0.91 5.06
N ALA A 254 -2.29 2.10 5.07
CA ALA A 254 -1.57 3.30 5.47
C ALA A 254 -1.59 3.37 7.00
N VAL A 255 -0.42 3.63 7.57
CA VAL A 255 -0.24 3.74 9.03
C VAL A 255 0.38 5.07 9.40
N ALA A 256 0.11 5.52 10.62
CA ALA A 256 0.71 6.70 11.23
C ALA A 256 1.22 6.38 12.63
N HIS A 257 2.04 7.27 13.19
CA HIS A 257 2.42 7.21 14.60
C HIS A 257 1.22 7.58 15.49
N GLN A 258 1.10 6.94 16.64
CA GLN A 258 0.02 7.21 17.59
C GLN A 258 -0.10 8.67 18.06
N GLU A 259 0.99 9.43 17.97
CA GLU A 259 1.03 10.86 18.34
C GLU A 259 0.64 11.80 17.19
N MET A 260 0.25 11.28 16.02
CA MET A 260 -0.30 12.13 14.97
C MET A 260 -1.53 12.87 15.52
N PRO A 261 -1.70 14.19 15.29
CA PRO A 261 -2.89 14.89 15.73
C PRO A 261 -4.17 14.20 15.27
N GLU A 262 -5.11 13.96 16.19
CA GLU A 262 -6.35 13.23 15.91
C GLU A 262 -7.14 13.87 14.75
N SER A 263 -7.21 15.20 14.73
CA SER A 263 -7.88 15.95 13.66
C SER A 263 -7.20 15.73 12.29
N LEU A 264 -5.87 15.60 12.24
CA LEU A 264 -5.14 15.33 11.00
C LEU A 264 -5.40 13.89 10.51
N ALA A 265 -5.31 12.90 11.39
CA ALA A 265 -5.60 11.51 11.05
C ALA A 265 -7.05 11.33 10.56
N TYR A 266 -8.00 12.02 11.19
CA TYR A 266 -9.40 12.07 10.76
C TYR A 266 -9.52 12.64 9.34
N GLU A 267 -8.94 13.80 9.08
CA GLU A 267 -9.06 14.47 7.77
C GLU A 267 -8.37 13.69 6.65
N ILE A 268 -7.23 13.06 6.92
CA ILE A 268 -6.54 12.19 5.94
C ILE A 268 -7.40 10.97 5.63
N THR A 269 -7.92 10.29 6.66
CA THR A 269 -8.76 9.09 6.48
C THR A 269 -10.02 9.46 5.69
N LYS A 270 -10.71 10.53 6.08
CA LYS A 270 -11.89 11.05 5.39
C LYS A 270 -11.59 11.41 3.95
N LEU A 271 -10.50 12.15 3.71
CA LEU A 271 -10.10 12.57 2.37
C LEU A 271 -9.95 11.36 1.43
N VAL A 272 -9.28 10.31 1.87
CA VAL A 272 -9.05 9.12 1.04
C VAL A 272 -10.34 8.33 0.84
N MET A 273 -11.10 8.09 1.91
CA MET A 273 -12.32 7.27 1.85
C MET A 273 -13.46 7.92 1.06
N GLU A 274 -13.54 9.26 1.05
CA GLU A 274 -14.59 10.00 0.32
C GLU A 274 -14.19 10.40 -1.11
N ASN A 275 -12.92 10.20 -1.50
CA ASN A 275 -12.42 10.59 -2.83
C ASN A 275 -11.78 9.41 -3.57
N ASN A 276 -12.44 8.26 -3.56
CA ASN A 276 -11.93 7.05 -4.24
C ASN A 276 -11.66 7.29 -5.72
N ASP A 277 -12.45 8.09 -6.43
CA ASP A 277 -12.21 8.44 -7.84
C ASP A 277 -10.84 9.11 -8.05
N ARG A 278 -10.43 9.96 -7.12
CA ARG A 278 -9.11 10.61 -7.18
C ARG A 278 -7.99 9.59 -6.90
N MET A 279 -8.22 8.65 -5.99
CA MET A 279 -7.29 7.57 -5.71
C MET A 279 -7.19 6.61 -6.91
N LEU A 280 -8.30 6.28 -7.58
CA LEU A 280 -8.33 5.50 -8.81
C LEU A 280 -7.55 6.17 -9.96
N ALA A 281 -7.60 7.50 -10.05
CA ALA A 281 -6.82 8.25 -11.04
C ALA A 281 -5.28 8.17 -10.78
N ILE A 282 -4.87 7.87 -9.54
CA ILE A 282 -3.47 7.62 -9.19
C ILE A 282 -3.05 6.22 -9.61
N HIS A 283 -3.82 5.20 -9.21
CA HIS A 283 -3.54 3.81 -9.55
C HIS A 283 -4.79 2.93 -9.49
N ALA A 284 -4.92 1.99 -10.42
CA ALA A 284 -6.10 1.12 -10.54
C ALA A 284 -6.36 0.26 -9.27
N THR A 285 -5.32 -0.13 -8.52
CA THR A 285 -5.47 -0.88 -7.26
C THR A 285 -6.28 -0.13 -6.22
N ALA A 286 -6.42 1.20 -6.32
CA ALA A 286 -7.24 1.99 -5.40
C ALA A 286 -8.74 1.66 -5.49
N ALA A 287 -9.17 0.80 -6.42
CA ALA A 287 -10.51 0.21 -6.40
C ALA A 287 -10.79 -0.54 -5.07
N GLU A 288 -9.75 -1.05 -4.41
CA GLU A 288 -9.85 -1.71 -3.10
C GLU A 288 -9.65 -0.73 -1.92
N THR A 289 -9.31 0.55 -2.17
CA THR A 289 -9.16 1.58 -1.13
C THR A 289 -10.55 2.12 -0.75
N ILE A 290 -11.33 1.29 -0.07
CA ILE A 290 -12.69 1.58 0.34
C ILE A 290 -12.92 1.19 1.81
N ALA A 291 -13.81 1.90 2.47
CA ALA A 291 -14.07 1.72 3.89
C ALA A 291 -14.62 0.32 4.25
N ALA A 292 -15.25 -0.38 3.30
CA ALA A 292 -15.69 -1.76 3.50
C ALA A 292 -14.54 -2.74 3.80
N ASN A 293 -13.32 -2.40 3.41
CA ASN A 293 -12.13 -3.24 3.63
C ASN A 293 -11.41 -2.98 4.97
N THR A 294 -11.99 -2.21 5.87
CA THR A 294 -11.47 -2.03 7.23
C THR A 294 -11.40 -3.36 8.01
N ASP A 295 -12.27 -4.32 7.69
CA ASP A 295 -12.30 -5.67 8.28
C ASP A 295 -11.09 -6.55 7.90
N LYS A 296 -10.25 -6.11 6.97
CA LYS A 296 -8.99 -6.78 6.56
C LYS A 296 -7.83 -6.53 7.52
N ASN A 297 -8.03 -5.65 8.48
CA ASN A 297 -7.10 -5.44 9.59
C ASN A 297 -7.46 -6.35 10.76
N SER A 298 -6.53 -7.21 11.16
CA SER A 298 -6.76 -8.24 12.18
C SER A 298 -6.03 -8.01 13.50
N PHE A 299 -5.10 -7.03 13.57
CA PHE A 299 -4.26 -6.87 14.76
C PHE A 299 -3.87 -5.42 15.07
N LEU A 300 -3.77 -4.54 14.08
CA LEU A 300 -3.19 -3.21 14.24
C LEU A 300 -4.26 -2.22 14.72
N PRO A 301 -4.10 -1.56 15.88
CA PRO A 301 -5.06 -0.58 16.32
C PRO A 301 -5.21 0.58 15.33
N TYR A 302 -6.44 0.99 15.07
CA TYR A 302 -6.70 2.20 14.29
C TYR A 302 -6.37 3.46 15.08
N HIS A 303 -5.92 4.50 14.38
CA HIS A 303 -5.74 5.82 14.98
C HIS A 303 -7.09 6.39 15.46
N PRO A 304 -7.16 7.05 16.65
CA PRO A 304 -8.41 7.61 17.16
C PRO A 304 -9.15 8.50 16.13
N GLY A 305 -8.44 9.32 15.37
CA GLY A 305 -9.02 10.11 14.30
C GLY A 305 -9.63 9.28 13.17
N ALA A 306 -9.00 8.16 12.80
CA ALA A 306 -9.56 7.23 11.83
C ALA A 306 -10.82 6.52 12.39
N VAL A 307 -10.77 6.06 13.64
CA VAL A 307 -11.94 5.47 14.33
C VAL A 307 -13.11 6.44 14.30
N ARG A 308 -12.90 7.70 14.67
CA ARG A 308 -13.94 8.73 14.65
C ARG A 308 -14.58 8.87 13.26
N TYR A 309 -13.78 8.95 12.21
CA TYR A 309 -14.31 9.00 10.85
C TYR A 309 -15.16 7.78 10.50
N TYR A 310 -14.67 6.57 10.78
CA TYR A 310 -15.40 5.34 10.45
C TYR A 310 -16.72 5.24 11.21
N GLU A 311 -16.74 5.58 12.50
CA GLU A 311 -17.97 5.60 13.31
C GLU A 311 -19.00 6.64 12.77
N GLU A 312 -18.56 7.84 12.39
CA GLU A 312 -19.40 8.85 11.75
C GLU A 312 -19.94 8.38 10.38
N ALA A 313 -19.14 7.60 9.64
CA ALA A 313 -19.56 6.98 8.38
C ALA A 313 -20.43 5.72 8.57
N GLY A 314 -20.73 5.33 9.81
CA GLY A 314 -21.56 4.16 10.13
C GLY A 314 -20.82 2.83 10.01
N ILE A 315 -19.49 2.84 10.05
CA ILE A 315 -18.64 1.65 9.97
C ILE A 315 -18.13 1.34 11.38
N SER A 316 -18.43 0.14 11.87
CA SER A 316 -18.00 -0.29 13.21
C SER A 316 -16.57 -0.82 13.16
N ILE A 317 -15.70 -0.26 13.98
CA ILE A 317 -14.37 -0.81 14.26
C ILE A 317 -14.47 -1.67 15.53
N PRO A 318 -13.97 -2.92 15.53
CA PRO A 318 -13.92 -3.75 16.72
C PRO A 318 -13.19 -3.07 17.89
N ASP A 319 -13.68 -3.22 19.11
CA ASP A 319 -13.14 -2.48 20.26
C ASP A 319 -11.66 -2.81 20.52
N GLU A 320 -11.24 -4.04 20.24
CA GLU A 320 -9.84 -4.49 20.31
C GLU A 320 -8.90 -3.80 19.31
N LEU A 321 -9.46 -3.24 18.23
CA LEU A 321 -8.73 -2.50 17.20
C LEU A 321 -8.89 -0.97 17.34
N LYS A 322 -9.56 -0.47 18.36
CA LYS A 322 -9.61 0.97 18.63
C LYS A 322 -8.35 1.38 19.37
N GLY A 323 -7.52 2.21 18.74
CA GLY A 323 -6.34 2.81 19.37
C GLY A 323 -6.75 3.79 20.48
N GLN A 324 -5.93 3.82 21.52
CA GLN A 324 -6.08 4.78 22.63
C GLN A 324 -5.17 5.97 22.37
#